data_71dee09bc66950485f86f183f71c5b90
#
_entry.id   71dee09bc66950485f86f183f71c5b90
#
_cell.length_a   1.000
_cell.length_b   1.000
_cell.length_c   1.000
_cell.angle_alpha   90.00
_cell.angle_beta   90.00
_cell.angle_gamma   90.00
#
_symmetry.space_group_name_H-M   'P 1'
#
loop_
_entity.id
_entity.type
_entity.pdbx_description
1 polymer ?
#
loop_
_entity_poly.entity_id
_entity_poly.type
_entity_poly.pdbx_seq_one_letter_code
_entity_poly.pdbx_strand_id
1 'polypeptide(L)'
;MKTTYRISALLVPALLLSACGPKRTSQGLMDDPLTHADRGKQYYNKGELDRAKSEYRLALELDKNFPQALAGLAMVKASERDFDSAEALASKAVSKSDDKIPDGFIAKGVVITEKNRTAKDADWFEDADKAFRKAIKIDGQSGEAYYRLGNSAAVASLVAKKDDEYVDLIRKSGDSYRKVISIDKAYTGEANAAWVRVQKVERALPGTRVGRKIAMVDSIGRADAAALFMAEMGIDKLLSRSRGAKFDTGFRAPEDPMKVKEETAKKAVATDIKGHWAENFIVDAVGLGIRGLQVQPDGKFLPAQSLTRAEFAFLLEDARLIVLADKTLATKYIGAPARFGDLAASSPYFNAVCNMVDKNILQGEADGTFGALKPVSGADALLAIRTIKELRK
;
A
#
# COMPACT_ATOMS: atom_id res chain seq x y z
N MET A 1 -42.68 47.22 -53.03
CA MET A 1 -42.50 47.78 -51.68
C MET A 1 -41.77 46.76 -50.84
N LYS A 2 -40.47 46.97 -50.58
CA LYS A 2 -39.66 46.09 -49.74
C LYS A 2 -39.42 46.81 -48.42
N THR A 3 -40.01 46.28 -47.33
CA THR A 3 -39.86 46.83 -45.98
C THR A 3 -38.68 46.17 -45.29
N THR A 4 -37.61 46.94 -45.05
CA THR A 4 -36.41 46.52 -44.31
C THR A 4 -36.64 46.84 -42.85
N TYR A 5 -36.66 45.75 -42.01
CA TYR A 5 -36.61 45.86 -40.54
C TYR A 5 -35.14 45.95 -40.07
N ARG A 6 -34.79 47.09 -39.44
CA ARG A 6 -33.54 47.30 -38.74
C ARG A 6 -33.69 46.71 -37.32
N ILE A 7 -32.94 45.66 -37.00
CA ILE A 7 -32.80 45.13 -35.64
C ILE A 7 -31.68 45.95 -34.96
N SER A 8 -32.07 46.79 -34.01
CA SER A 8 -31.14 47.46 -33.10
C SER A 8 -30.68 46.49 -32.03
N ALA A 9 -29.41 46.06 -32.05
CA ALA A 9 -28.77 45.26 -31.00
C ALA A 9 -28.49 46.18 -29.80
N LEU A 10 -29.23 45.98 -28.71
CA LEU A 10 -28.95 46.53 -27.39
C LEU A 10 -27.74 45.78 -26.81
N LEU A 11 -26.58 46.41 -26.79
CA LEU A 11 -25.41 45.97 -25.99
C LEU A 11 -25.75 46.19 -24.52
N VAL A 12 -26.02 45.11 -23.79
CA VAL A 12 -26.06 45.10 -22.33
C VAL A 12 -24.58 44.98 -21.85
N PRO A 13 -24.04 45.97 -21.13
CA PRO A 13 -22.74 45.82 -20.54
C PRO A 13 -22.83 44.77 -19.42
N ALA A 14 -22.13 43.63 -19.57
CA ALA A 14 -21.93 42.66 -18.50
C ALA A 14 -21.10 43.35 -17.40
N LEU A 15 -21.72 43.83 -16.36
CA LEU A 15 -21.06 44.21 -15.11
C LEU A 15 -20.44 42.96 -14.52
N LEU A 16 -19.13 42.80 -14.70
CA LEU A 16 -18.31 41.91 -13.92
C LEU A 16 -18.31 42.43 -12.48
N LEU A 17 -19.31 42.03 -11.71
CA LEU A 17 -19.29 42.14 -10.26
C LEU A 17 -18.12 41.30 -9.75
N SER A 18 -17.00 41.95 -9.52
CA SER A 18 -15.92 41.44 -8.67
C SER A 18 -16.54 41.11 -7.31
N ALA A 19 -16.83 39.84 -7.06
CA ALA A 19 -17.33 39.37 -5.77
C ALA A 19 -16.20 39.46 -4.73
N CYS A 20 -15.82 40.68 -4.35
CA CYS A 20 -15.19 40.97 -3.07
C CYS A 20 -16.33 40.98 -2.02
N GLY A 21 -16.75 39.82 -1.56
CA GLY A 21 -17.60 39.73 -0.39
C GLY A 21 -16.93 40.43 0.79
N PRO A 22 -17.72 41.00 1.74
CA PRO A 22 -17.16 41.62 2.92
C PRO A 22 -16.28 40.62 3.66
N LYS A 23 -15.08 41.04 4.07
CA LYS A 23 -14.15 40.24 4.87
C LYS A 23 -14.87 39.84 6.17
N ARG A 24 -14.95 38.53 6.44
CA ARG A 24 -15.50 38.06 7.72
C ARG A 24 -14.65 38.63 8.86
N THR A 25 -15.30 39.16 9.89
CA THR A 25 -14.61 39.59 11.12
C THR A 25 -14.67 38.51 12.16
N SER A 26 -13.59 38.35 12.91
CA SER A 26 -13.51 37.39 14.03
C SER A 26 -14.66 37.60 15.02
N GLN A 27 -15.31 36.51 15.45
CA GLN A 27 -16.44 36.55 16.40
C GLN A 27 -16.06 36.13 17.82
N GLY A 28 -14.76 35.86 18.08
CA GLY A 28 -14.27 35.44 19.40
C GLY A 28 -12.78 35.10 19.41
N LEU A 29 -12.24 34.84 20.61
CA LEU A 29 -10.82 34.56 20.82
C LEU A 29 -10.26 33.34 20.04
N MET A 30 -11.12 32.38 19.69
CA MET A 30 -10.74 31.17 18.95
C MET A 30 -11.20 31.22 17.47
N ASP A 31 -11.69 32.37 17.02
CA ASP A 31 -12.10 32.60 15.66
C ASP A 31 -11.04 33.43 14.94
N ASP A 32 -9.86 32.85 14.76
CA ASP A 32 -8.72 33.40 14.07
C ASP A 32 -8.17 32.44 13.01
N PRO A 33 -7.45 32.92 11.99
CA PRO A 33 -6.98 32.09 10.88
C PRO A 33 -6.10 30.91 11.30
N LEU A 34 -5.26 31.06 12.32
CA LEU A 34 -4.35 30.03 12.79
C LEU A 34 -5.13 28.89 13.46
N THR A 35 -6.04 29.24 14.37
CA THR A 35 -6.88 28.24 15.08
C THR A 35 -7.69 27.39 14.07
N HIS A 36 -8.29 28.01 13.06
CA HIS A 36 -8.99 27.29 12.01
C HIS A 36 -8.05 26.44 11.16
N ALA A 37 -6.87 26.93 10.81
CA ALA A 37 -5.88 26.15 10.06
C ALA A 37 -5.40 24.93 10.86
N ASP A 38 -5.15 25.07 12.15
CA ASP A 38 -4.75 23.97 13.03
C ASP A 38 -5.86 22.91 13.18
N ARG A 39 -7.11 23.32 13.34
CA ARG A 39 -8.26 22.40 13.33
C ARG A 39 -8.40 21.69 11.99
N GLY A 40 -8.26 22.43 10.88
CA GLY A 40 -8.27 21.87 9.54
C GLY A 40 -7.20 20.79 9.37
N LYS A 41 -5.99 21.03 9.87
CA LYS A 41 -4.89 20.07 9.87
C LYS A 41 -5.19 18.81 10.70
N GLN A 42 -5.80 18.97 11.87
CA GLN A 42 -6.23 17.84 12.70
C GLN A 42 -7.27 16.99 11.99
N TYR A 43 -8.28 17.59 11.35
CA TYR A 43 -9.27 16.85 10.57
C TYR A 43 -8.67 16.17 9.32
N TYR A 44 -7.76 16.86 8.63
CA TYR A 44 -7.05 16.28 7.49
C TYR A 44 -6.27 15.02 7.88
N ASN A 45 -5.55 15.06 9.00
CA ASN A 45 -4.79 13.91 9.49
C ASN A 45 -5.68 12.74 9.94
N LYS A 46 -6.93 13.00 10.34
CA LYS A 46 -7.94 11.97 10.63
C LYS A 46 -8.66 11.45 9.37
N GLY A 47 -8.38 12.00 8.19
CA GLY A 47 -9.09 11.67 6.95
C GLY A 47 -10.48 12.31 6.81
N GLU A 48 -10.86 13.22 7.71
CA GLU A 48 -12.14 13.94 7.71
C GLU A 48 -12.08 15.14 6.75
N LEU A 49 -11.96 14.86 5.44
CA LEU A 49 -11.63 15.86 4.43
C LEU A 49 -12.65 17.00 4.34
N ASP A 50 -13.95 16.74 4.47
CA ASP A 50 -14.99 17.78 4.40
C ASP A 50 -14.89 18.77 5.59
N ARG A 51 -14.59 18.25 6.79
CA ARG A 51 -14.37 19.10 7.97
C ARG A 51 -13.09 19.91 7.82
N ALA A 52 -12.00 19.27 7.37
CA ALA A 52 -10.75 19.96 7.10
C ALA A 52 -10.95 21.11 6.11
N LYS A 53 -11.67 20.85 5.00
CA LYS A 53 -12.00 21.83 3.97
C LYS A 53 -12.80 23.02 4.53
N SER A 54 -13.77 22.74 5.41
CA SER A 54 -14.58 23.78 6.04
C SER A 54 -13.74 24.68 6.94
N GLU A 55 -12.87 24.11 7.78
CA GLU A 55 -11.99 24.87 8.67
C GLU A 55 -10.98 25.72 7.87
N TYR A 56 -10.35 25.16 6.83
CA TYR A 56 -9.43 25.95 6.00
C TYR A 56 -10.16 27.09 5.26
N ARG A 57 -11.41 26.91 4.85
CA ARG A 57 -12.22 28.00 4.27
C ARG A 57 -12.53 29.09 5.27
N LEU A 58 -12.89 28.74 6.52
CA LEU A 58 -13.10 29.70 7.59
C LEU A 58 -11.84 30.53 7.84
N ALA A 59 -10.66 29.90 7.88
CA ALA A 59 -9.39 30.61 7.98
C ALA A 59 -9.19 31.61 6.81
N LEU A 60 -9.51 31.20 5.58
CA LEU A 60 -9.37 32.03 4.38
C LEU A 60 -10.43 33.13 4.26
N GLU A 61 -11.58 32.99 4.89
CA GLU A 61 -12.57 34.07 5.04
C GLU A 61 -12.06 35.19 5.94
N LEU A 62 -11.31 34.82 7.00
CA LEU A 62 -10.68 35.79 7.91
C LEU A 62 -9.41 36.41 7.30
N ASP A 63 -8.58 35.59 6.65
CA ASP A 63 -7.40 36.03 5.89
C ASP A 63 -7.24 35.24 4.60
N LYS A 64 -7.67 35.81 3.46
CA LYS A 64 -7.61 35.21 2.12
C LYS A 64 -6.20 34.81 1.63
N ASN A 65 -5.18 35.25 2.31
CA ASN A 65 -3.78 35.00 1.97
C ASN A 65 -3.06 34.17 3.05
N PHE A 66 -3.77 33.62 4.05
CA PHE A 66 -3.17 32.86 5.14
C PHE A 66 -2.48 31.59 4.62
N PRO A 67 -1.14 31.51 4.68
CA PRO A 67 -0.38 30.46 3.94
C PRO A 67 -0.71 29.04 4.40
N GLN A 68 -0.88 28.83 5.73
CA GLN A 68 -1.18 27.50 6.29
C GLN A 68 -2.54 26.98 5.81
N ALA A 69 -3.56 27.85 5.73
CA ALA A 69 -4.87 27.45 5.24
C ALA A 69 -4.88 27.20 3.73
N LEU A 70 -4.14 28.00 2.95
CA LEU A 70 -3.94 27.75 1.52
C LEU A 70 -3.23 26.41 1.28
N ALA A 71 -2.19 26.12 2.06
CA ALA A 71 -1.45 24.86 2.01
C ALA A 71 -2.34 23.66 2.38
N GLY A 72 -3.09 23.78 3.49
CA GLY A 72 -4.00 22.72 3.92
C GLY A 72 -5.12 22.45 2.91
N LEU A 73 -5.71 23.51 2.35
CA LEU A 73 -6.73 23.35 1.31
C LEU A 73 -6.15 22.75 0.01
N ALA A 74 -4.89 23.05 -0.35
CA ALA A 74 -4.21 22.41 -1.46
C ALA A 74 -4.07 20.89 -1.24
N MET A 75 -3.70 20.46 -0.03
CA MET A 75 -3.60 19.03 0.29
C MET A 75 -4.97 18.33 0.25
N VAL A 76 -6.05 18.98 0.73
CA VAL A 76 -7.41 18.46 0.61
C VAL A 76 -7.79 18.29 -0.86
N LYS A 77 -7.52 19.31 -1.70
CA LYS A 77 -7.80 19.27 -3.15
C LYS A 77 -7.03 18.15 -3.86
N ALA A 78 -5.77 17.92 -3.49
CA ALA A 78 -4.99 16.81 -4.01
C ALA A 78 -5.61 15.45 -3.64
N SER A 79 -6.12 15.31 -2.41
CA SER A 79 -6.83 14.10 -1.96
C SER A 79 -8.16 13.89 -2.71
N GLU A 80 -8.86 14.99 -3.08
CA GLU A 80 -10.04 14.98 -3.94
C GLU A 80 -9.69 14.73 -5.43
N ARG A 81 -8.40 14.64 -5.80
CA ARG A 81 -7.86 14.53 -7.16
C ARG A 81 -8.13 15.76 -8.04
N ASP A 82 -8.45 16.90 -7.46
CA ASP A 82 -8.56 18.20 -8.12
C ASP A 82 -7.16 18.86 -8.17
N PHE A 83 -6.29 18.32 -9.04
CA PHE A 83 -4.87 18.67 -9.07
C PHE A 83 -4.61 20.11 -9.56
N ASP A 84 -5.43 20.64 -10.47
CA ASP A 84 -5.29 22.00 -10.95
C ASP A 84 -5.53 23.02 -9.82
N SER A 85 -6.59 22.86 -9.06
CA SER A 85 -6.85 23.68 -7.86
C SER A 85 -5.77 23.48 -6.79
N ALA A 86 -5.31 22.25 -6.59
CA ALA A 86 -4.28 21.92 -5.61
C ALA A 86 -2.95 22.63 -5.93
N GLU A 87 -2.50 22.56 -7.18
CA GLU A 87 -1.25 23.22 -7.63
C GLU A 87 -1.33 24.76 -7.51
N ALA A 88 -2.48 25.34 -7.90
CA ALA A 88 -2.69 26.78 -7.78
C ALA A 88 -2.66 27.25 -6.32
N LEU A 89 -3.33 26.52 -5.43
CA LEU A 89 -3.36 26.82 -3.99
C LEU A 89 -2.00 26.64 -3.34
N ALA A 90 -1.27 25.55 -3.64
CA ALA A 90 0.06 25.30 -3.12
C ALA A 90 1.05 26.40 -3.57
N SER A 91 1.00 26.79 -4.85
CA SER A 91 1.81 27.89 -5.38
C SER A 91 1.49 29.21 -4.71
N LYS A 92 0.20 29.49 -4.47
CA LYS A 92 -0.22 30.69 -3.73
C LYS A 92 0.26 30.63 -2.27
N ALA A 93 0.19 29.48 -1.60
CA ALA A 93 0.70 29.30 -0.25
C ALA A 93 2.20 29.63 -0.17
N VAL A 94 3.01 29.08 -1.11
CA VAL A 94 4.44 29.39 -1.19
C VAL A 94 4.67 30.89 -1.38
N SER A 95 3.94 31.53 -2.31
CA SER A 95 4.13 32.98 -2.59
C SER A 95 3.72 33.89 -1.41
N LYS A 96 2.86 33.39 -0.49
CA LYS A 96 2.38 34.16 0.67
C LYS A 96 3.14 33.84 1.94
N SER A 97 4.02 32.83 1.94
CA SER A 97 4.84 32.44 3.09
C SER A 97 6.10 33.28 3.26
N ASP A 98 6.49 34.08 2.27
CA ASP A 98 7.76 34.84 2.24
C ASP A 98 8.98 33.99 2.64
N ASP A 99 8.99 32.71 2.22
CA ASP A 99 9.99 31.70 2.56
C ASP A 99 10.23 31.49 4.08
N LYS A 100 9.26 31.87 4.93
CA LYS A 100 9.36 31.75 6.40
C LYS A 100 8.47 30.63 6.97
N ILE A 101 7.51 30.15 6.19
CA ILE A 101 6.52 29.16 6.61
C ILE A 101 6.65 27.92 5.73
N PRO A 102 6.93 26.72 6.31
CA PRO A 102 7.22 25.51 5.53
C PRO A 102 5.98 24.92 4.82
N ASP A 103 4.77 25.24 5.29
CA ASP A 103 3.52 24.57 4.90
C ASP A 103 3.26 24.62 3.39
N GLY A 104 3.55 25.75 2.71
CA GLY A 104 3.38 25.88 1.27
C GLY A 104 4.27 24.89 0.49
N PHE A 105 5.51 24.70 0.93
CA PHE A 105 6.42 23.74 0.31
C PHE A 105 6.05 22.29 0.65
N ILE A 106 5.55 22.02 1.87
CA ILE A 106 5.00 20.71 2.25
C ILE A 106 3.82 20.37 1.33
N ALA A 107 2.87 21.30 1.19
CA ALA A 107 1.71 21.11 0.32
C ALA A 107 2.13 20.87 -1.14
N LYS A 108 3.10 21.62 -1.65
CA LYS A 108 3.63 21.41 -3.02
C LYS A 108 4.18 20.00 -3.18
N GLY A 109 4.98 19.51 -2.25
CA GLY A 109 5.50 18.14 -2.29
C GLY A 109 4.39 17.08 -2.21
N VAL A 110 3.37 17.28 -1.38
CA VAL A 110 2.21 16.40 -1.27
C VAL A 110 1.41 16.39 -2.58
N VAL A 111 1.13 17.54 -3.17
CA VAL A 111 0.39 17.64 -4.45
C VAL A 111 1.11 16.88 -5.57
N ILE A 112 2.44 17.07 -5.71
CA ILE A 112 3.25 16.33 -6.67
C ILE A 112 3.12 14.81 -6.41
N THR A 113 3.22 14.38 -5.18
CA THR A 113 3.13 12.96 -4.79
C THR A 113 1.77 12.36 -5.16
N GLU A 114 0.67 13.04 -4.79
CA GLU A 114 -0.69 12.54 -5.04
C GLU A 114 -1.02 12.51 -6.55
N LYS A 115 -0.59 13.51 -7.30
CA LYS A 115 -0.76 13.57 -8.76
C LYS A 115 -0.07 12.39 -9.45
N ASN A 116 1.06 11.95 -8.94
CA ASN A 116 1.92 10.95 -9.56
C ASN A 116 1.84 9.54 -8.92
N ARG A 117 0.86 9.25 -8.05
CA ARG A 117 0.68 7.91 -7.45
C ARG A 117 0.53 6.79 -8.47
N THR A 118 0.04 7.09 -9.67
CA THR A 118 -0.17 6.12 -10.76
C THR A 118 0.79 6.37 -11.94
N ALA A 119 1.86 7.13 -11.73
CA ALA A 119 2.88 7.36 -12.73
C ALA A 119 3.57 6.04 -13.16
N LYS A 120 4.22 6.05 -14.32
CA LYS A 120 4.92 4.87 -14.86
C LYS A 120 6.36 4.72 -14.35
N ASP A 121 6.89 5.76 -13.75
CA ASP A 121 8.26 5.87 -13.22
C ASP A 121 8.30 6.81 -12.01
N ALA A 122 9.48 6.92 -11.39
CA ALA A 122 9.71 7.73 -10.20
C ALA A 122 10.35 9.10 -10.50
N ASP A 123 10.50 9.52 -11.75
CA ASP A 123 11.22 10.74 -12.13
C ASP A 123 10.64 12.01 -11.46
N TRP A 124 9.33 12.02 -11.22
CA TRP A 124 8.62 13.08 -10.50
C TRP A 124 9.09 13.28 -9.05
N PHE A 125 9.71 12.25 -8.45
CA PHE A 125 10.09 12.28 -7.04
C PHE A 125 11.14 13.36 -6.76
N GLU A 126 12.01 13.65 -7.69
CA GLU A 126 13.03 14.70 -7.53
C GLU A 126 12.40 16.07 -7.24
N ASP A 127 11.29 16.41 -7.90
CA ASP A 127 10.60 17.67 -7.65
C ASP A 127 9.88 17.71 -6.32
N ALA A 128 9.29 16.58 -5.90
CA ALA A 128 8.71 16.45 -4.56
C ALA A 128 9.78 16.55 -3.47
N ASP A 129 10.91 15.86 -3.61
CA ASP A 129 12.07 15.92 -2.69
C ASP A 129 12.60 17.35 -2.56
N LYS A 130 12.76 18.07 -3.68
CA LYS A 130 13.15 19.50 -3.69
C LYS A 130 12.18 20.35 -2.87
N ALA A 131 10.88 20.13 -3.02
CA ALA A 131 9.87 20.86 -2.26
C ALA A 131 9.98 20.58 -0.76
N PHE A 132 10.02 19.31 -0.36
CA PHE A 132 10.17 18.95 1.04
C PHE A 132 11.48 19.43 1.66
N ARG A 133 12.60 19.35 0.93
CA ARG A 133 13.89 19.90 1.39
C ARG A 133 13.87 21.41 1.59
N LYS A 134 13.11 22.17 0.80
CA LYS A 134 12.90 23.59 1.06
C LYS A 134 12.11 23.80 2.36
N ALA A 135 11.06 23.03 2.60
CA ALA A 135 10.34 23.08 3.88
C ALA A 135 11.24 22.74 5.07
N ILE A 136 12.07 21.69 4.96
CA ILE A 136 13.04 21.28 6.00
C ILE A 136 14.12 22.37 6.21
N LYS A 137 14.52 23.09 5.17
CA LYS A 137 15.47 24.19 5.30
C LYS A 137 14.88 25.36 6.09
N ILE A 138 13.58 25.61 5.97
CA ILE A 138 12.86 26.64 6.72
C ILE A 138 12.69 26.19 8.18
N ASP A 139 12.23 24.96 8.41
CA ASP A 139 12.08 24.37 9.74
C ASP A 139 12.70 22.96 9.79
N GLY A 140 13.93 22.87 10.27
CA GLY A 140 14.67 21.62 10.44
C GLY A 140 14.08 20.67 11.49
N GLN A 141 13.09 21.13 12.27
CA GLN A 141 12.36 20.34 13.26
C GLN A 141 10.92 20.03 12.81
N SER A 142 10.60 20.27 11.54
CA SER A 142 9.28 19.93 10.99
C SER A 142 9.10 18.42 10.84
N GLY A 143 8.49 17.77 11.84
CA GLY A 143 8.11 16.36 11.77
C GLY A 143 7.21 16.06 10.56
N GLU A 144 6.31 16.98 10.20
CA GLU A 144 5.45 16.83 9.02
C GLU A 144 6.25 16.77 7.71
N ALA A 145 7.20 17.68 7.50
CA ALA A 145 7.99 17.73 6.28
C ALA A 145 8.76 16.40 6.08
N TYR A 146 9.38 15.88 7.13
CA TYR A 146 10.06 14.58 7.06
C TYR A 146 9.08 13.41 6.88
N TYR A 147 7.93 13.43 7.56
CA TYR A 147 6.91 12.39 7.41
C TYR A 147 6.38 12.32 5.98
N ARG A 148 6.03 13.47 5.40
CA ARG A 148 5.54 13.56 4.01
C ARG A 148 6.62 13.18 2.99
N LEU A 149 7.88 13.55 3.23
CA LEU A 149 9.01 13.10 2.42
C LEU A 149 9.15 11.58 2.45
N GLY A 150 9.07 10.97 3.64
CA GLY A 150 9.09 9.51 3.80
C GLY A 150 7.98 8.81 3.02
N ASN A 151 6.75 9.33 3.12
CA ASN A 151 5.60 8.82 2.37
C ASN A 151 5.80 8.97 0.86
N SER A 152 6.31 10.11 0.40
CA SER A 152 6.58 10.36 -1.01
C SER A 152 7.61 9.41 -1.58
N ALA A 153 8.71 9.17 -0.87
CA ALA A 153 9.74 8.21 -1.25
C ALA A 153 9.18 6.77 -1.31
N ALA A 154 8.32 6.38 -0.33
CA ALA A 154 7.65 5.09 -0.35
C ALA A 154 6.73 4.94 -1.58
N VAL A 155 5.95 5.97 -1.94
CA VAL A 155 5.13 5.97 -3.16
C VAL A 155 5.99 5.84 -4.42
N ALA A 156 7.08 6.61 -4.51
CA ALA A 156 7.98 6.56 -5.66
C ALA A 156 8.62 5.17 -5.83
N SER A 157 8.96 4.49 -4.74
CA SER A 157 9.53 3.15 -4.78
C SER A 157 8.65 2.13 -5.50
N LEU A 158 7.31 2.30 -5.46
CA LEU A 158 6.36 1.38 -6.11
C LEU A 158 6.45 1.40 -7.64
N VAL A 159 6.98 2.47 -8.21
CA VAL A 159 7.10 2.70 -9.66
C VAL A 159 8.55 2.77 -10.13
N ALA A 160 9.52 2.62 -9.24
CA ALA A 160 10.94 2.54 -9.55
C ALA A 160 11.23 1.47 -10.61
N LYS A 161 12.00 1.84 -11.64
CA LYS A 161 12.31 0.94 -12.75
C LYS A 161 13.50 0.02 -12.44
N LYS A 162 14.48 0.52 -11.70
CA LYS A 162 15.71 -0.18 -11.36
C LYS A 162 15.71 -0.64 -9.90
N ASP A 163 16.48 -1.66 -9.60
CA ASP A 163 16.57 -2.22 -8.25
C ASP A 163 17.32 -1.28 -7.30
N ASP A 164 18.37 -0.62 -7.78
CA ASP A 164 19.12 0.39 -7.02
C ASP A 164 18.24 1.60 -6.69
N GLU A 165 17.49 2.12 -7.65
CA GLU A 165 16.52 3.19 -7.42
C GLU A 165 15.47 2.81 -6.37
N TYR A 166 14.93 1.58 -6.44
CA TYR A 166 14.00 1.07 -5.45
C TYR A 166 14.61 1.06 -4.04
N VAL A 167 15.81 0.51 -3.90
CA VAL A 167 16.51 0.41 -2.62
C VAL A 167 16.80 1.79 -2.04
N ASP A 168 17.25 2.73 -2.87
CA ASP A 168 17.54 4.10 -2.43
C ASP A 168 16.28 4.86 -1.98
N LEU A 169 15.16 4.68 -2.68
CA LEU A 169 13.88 5.28 -2.29
C LEU A 169 13.34 4.68 -0.98
N ILE A 170 13.42 3.36 -0.80
CA ILE A 170 13.02 2.70 0.45
C ILE A 170 13.90 3.16 1.61
N ARG A 171 15.23 3.24 1.41
CA ARG A 171 16.15 3.76 2.44
C ARG A 171 15.84 5.21 2.78
N LYS A 172 15.63 6.08 1.79
CA LYS A 172 15.24 7.48 2.00
C LYS A 172 13.93 7.61 2.78
N SER A 173 12.96 6.73 2.50
CA SER A 173 11.71 6.64 3.27
C SER A 173 11.99 6.32 4.74
N GLY A 174 12.78 5.28 5.01
CA GLY A 174 13.16 4.85 6.36
C GLY A 174 13.93 5.93 7.12
N ASP A 175 14.90 6.58 6.47
CA ASP A 175 15.69 7.67 7.06
C ASP A 175 14.80 8.88 7.45
N SER A 176 13.85 9.20 6.59
CA SER A 176 12.89 10.28 6.84
C SER A 176 12.02 9.98 8.06
N TYR A 177 11.48 8.76 8.19
CA TYR A 177 10.69 8.37 9.36
C TYR A 177 11.52 8.33 10.65
N ARG A 178 12.77 7.81 10.59
CA ARG A 178 13.69 7.87 11.74
C ARG A 178 13.92 9.31 12.21
N LYS A 179 14.02 10.25 11.26
CA LYS A 179 14.18 11.66 11.61
C LYS A 179 12.94 12.20 12.33
N VAL A 180 11.71 11.84 11.89
CA VAL A 180 10.48 12.21 12.63
C VAL A 180 10.52 11.68 14.07
N ILE A 181 10.85 10.39 14.23
CA ILE A 181 10.92 9.75 15.55
C ILE A 181 11.96 10.47 16.45
N SER A 182 13.10 10.87 15.87
CA SER A 182 14.15 11.61 16.63
C SER A 182 13.73 13.02 17.03
N ILE A 183 12.77 13.63 16.34
CA ILE A 183 12.22 14.95 16.68
C ILE A 183 11.23 14.85 17.85
N ASP A 184 10.57 13.68 17.98
CA ASP A 184 9.61 13.34 19.04
C ASP A 184 8.51 14.40 19.26
N LYS A 185 7.85 14.77 18.16
CA LYS A 185 6.74 15.72 18.12
C LYS A 185 5.57 15.12 17.32
N ALA A 186 4.87 15.94 16.55
CA ALA A 186 3.80 15.50 15.68
C ALA A 186 4.28 14.40 14.71
N TYR A 187 3.41 13.44 14.38
CA TYR A 187 3.61 12.30 13.47
C TYR A 187 4.55 11.21 13.99
N THR A 188 5.00 11.21 15.23
CA THR A 188 5.91 10.19 15.77
C THR A 188 5.30 8.78 15.74
N GLY A 189 4.02 8.64 16.10
CA GLY A 189 3.31 7.35 16.07
C GLY A 189 3.19 6.77 14.67
N GLU A 190 2.73 7.58 13.73
CA GLU A 190 2.57 7.20 12.32
C GLU A 190 3.92 6.89 11.66
N ALA A 191 4.94 7.70 11.95
CA ALA A 191 6.29 7.49 11.45
C ALA A 191 6.90 6.19 12.00
N ASN A 192 6.68 5.86 13.28
CA ASN A 192 7.16 4.62 13.86
C ASN A 192 6.53 3.39 13.19
N ALA A 193 5.21 3.40 12.99
CA ALA A 193 4.51 2.32 12.28
C ALA A 193 5.04 2.17 10.83
N ALA A 194 5.20 3.27 10.11
CA ALA A 194 5.72 3.28 8.76
C ALA A 194 7.19 2.82 8.70
N TRP A 195 8.02 3.24 9.65
CA TRP A 195 9.43 2.84 9.75
C TRP A 195 9.59 1.33 10.00
N VAL A 196 8.80 0.74 10.91
CA VAL A 196 8.80 -0.71 11.14
C VAL A 196 8.46 -1.47 9.86
N ARG A 197 7.48 -0.98 9.08
CA ARG A 197 7.14 -1.57 7.78
C ARG A 197 8.31 -1.49 6.79
N VAL A 198 8.91 -0.31 6.64
CA VAL A 198 10.05 -0.11 5.74
C VAL A 198 11.23 -1.01 6.12
N GLN A 199 11.55 -1.16 7.40
CA GLN A 199 12.60 -2.08 7.85
C GLN A 199 12.33 -3.55 7.46
N LYS A 200 11.07 -4.00 7.54
CA LYS A 200 10.70 -5.35 7.08
C LYS A 200 10.87 -5.49 5.57
N VAL A 201 10.48 -4.46 4.81
CA VAL A 201 10.64 -4.42 3.35
C VAL A 201 12.12 -4.43 2.96
N GLU A 202 12.97 -3.64 3.61
CA GLU A 202 14.42 -3.65 3.40
C GLU A 202 15.03 -5.03 3.65
N ARG A 203 14.63 -5.70 4.72
CA ARG A 203 15.09 -7.06 5.03
C ARG A 203 14.57 -8.10 4.05
N ALA A 204 13.31 -7.96 3.61
CA ALA A 204 12.70 -8.88 2.66
C ALA A 204 13.29 -8.75 1.25
N LEU A 205 13.74 -7.56 0.84
CA LEU A 205 14.30 -7.26 -0.48
C LEU A 205 13.49 -7.88 -1.62
N PRO A 206 12.25 -7.44 -1.86
CA PRO A 206 11.41 -8.02 -2.92
C PRO A 206 12.10 -7.90 -4.29
N GLY A 207 12.24 -9.04 -4.98
CA GLY A 207 12.95 -9.13 -6.25
C GLY A 207 12.07 -8.82 -7.46
N THR A 208 10.75 -8.70 -7.28
CA THR A 208 9.79 -8.47 -8.36
C THR A 208 8.99 -7.19 -8.16
N ARG A 209 8.51 -6.59 -9.26
CA ARG A 209 7.61 -5.42 -9.17
C ARG A 209 6.30 -5.75 -8.43
N VAL A 210 5.82 -6.98 -8.55
CA VAL A 210 4.64 -7.47 -7.82
C VAL A 210 4.92 -7.49 -6.33
N GLY A 211 6.03 -8.10 -5.92
CA GLY A 211 6.46 -8.14 -4.52
C GLY A 211 6.63 -6.74 -3.92
N ARG A 212 7.22 -5.79 -4.65
CA ARG A 212 7.38 -4.40 -4.22
C ARG A 212 6.02 -3.73 -3.92
N LYS A 213 5.03 -3.93 -4.80
CA LYS A 213 3.68 -3.39 -4.59
C LYS A 213 3.00 -4.02 -3.37
N ILE A 214 3.07 -5.34 -3.26
CA ILE A 214 2.45 -6.06 -2.14
C ILE A 214 3.16 -5.73 -0.83
N ALA A 215 4.47 -5.47 -0.82
CA ALA A 215 5.24 -5.09 0.37
C ALA A 215 4.61 -3.94 1.18
N MET A 216 3.94 -3.02 0.51
CA MET A 216 3.36 -1.83 1.13
C MET A 216 1.88 -1.99 1.52
N VAL A 217 1.28 -3.17 1.28
CA VAL A 217 -0.12 -3.46 1.62
C VAL A 217 -0.22 -3.81 3.10
N ASP A 218 -1.17 -3.19 3.81
CA ASP A 218 -1.37 -3.42 5.26
C ASP A 218 -1.99 -4.79 5.57
N SER A 219 -2.85 -5.29 4.67
CA SER A 219 -3.50 -6.59 4.79
C SER A 219 -3.56 -7.25 3.42
N ILE A 220 -2.82 -8.35 3.23
CA ILE A 220 -2.84 -9.08 1.96
C ILE A 220 -4.10 -9.90 1.81
N GLY A 221 -4.58 -9.96 0.56
CA GLY A 221 -5.65 -10.84 0.14
C GLY A 221 -5.15 -12.17 -0.43
N ARG A 222 -6.09 -13.05 -0.77
CA ARG A 222 -5.80 -14.35 -1.41
C ARG A 222 -5.10 -14.16 -2.76
N ALA A 223 -5.47 -13.12 -3.51
CA ALA A 223 -4.80 -12.77 -4.77
C ALA A 223 -3.34 -12.36 -4.58
N ASP A 224 -3.07 -11.56 -3.53
CA ASP A 224 -1.71 -11.14 -3.20
C ASP A 224 -0.85 -12.35 -2.83
N ALA A 225 -1.38 -13.28 -2.03
CA ALA A 225 -0.66 -14.50 -1.66
C ALA A 225 -0.36 -15.38 -2.89
N ALA A 226 -1.33 -15.57 -3.80
CA ALA A 226 -1.10 -16.29 -5.05
C ALA A 226 0.03 -15.62 -5.86
N ALA A 227 -0.01 -14.31 -6.01
CA ALA A 227 1.01 -13.56 -6.74
C ALA A 227 2.40 -13.64 -6.07
N LEU A 228 2.47 -13.59 -4.74
CA LEU A 228 3.73 -13.75 -4.01
C LEU A 228 4.32 -15.15 -4.17
N PHE A 229 3.52 -16.20 -4.10
CA PHE A 229 4.02 -17.56 -4.29
C PHE A 229 4.50 -17.80 -5.71
N MET A 230 3.82 -17.27 -6.71
CA MET A 230 4.23 -17.41 -8.10
C MET A 230 5.42 -16.51 -8.45
N ALA A 231 5.34 -15.21 -8.18
CA ALA A 231 6.33 -14.23 -8.61
C ALA A 231 7.57 -14.16 -7.71
N GLU A 232 7.40 -14.11 -6.37
CA GLU A 232 8.52 -13.96 -5.44
C GLU A 232 9.13 -15.29 -5.00
N MET A 233 8.32 -16.28 -4.67
CA MET A 233 8.82 -17.60 -4.30
C MET A 233 9.26 -18.40 -5.53
N GLY A 234 8.59 -18.24 -6.68
CA GLY A 234 8.83 -19.01 -7.89
C GLY A 234 8.51 -20.49 -7.67
N ILE A 235 7.38 -20.79 -7.02
CA ILE A 235 7.02 -22.13 -6.58
C ILE A 235 6.85 -23.11 -7.77
N ASP A 236 6.43 -22.64 -8.92
CA ASP A 236 6.36 -23.36 -10.18
C ASP A 236 7.73 -23.91 -10.61
N LYS A 237 8.76 -23.06 -10.56
CA LYS A 237 10.15 -23.42 -10.89
C LYS A 237 10.74 -24.36 -9.84
N LEU A 238 10.34 -24.19 -8.56
CA LEU A 238 10.78 -25.07 -7.50
C LEU A 238 10.19 -26.47 -7.65
N LEU A 239 8.92 -26.57 -7.98
CA LEU A 239 8.24 -27.83 -8.26
C LEU A 239 8.82 -28.56 -9.49
N SER A 240 9.07 -27.84 -10.58
CA SER A 240 9.66 -28.43 -11.78
C SER A 240 11.05 -29.01 -11.52
N ARG A 241 11.86 -28.37 -10.64
CA ARG A 241 13.18 -28.88 -10.22
C ARG A 241 13.07 -30.05 -9.25
N SER A 242 12.12 -30.05 -8.30
CA SER A 242 11.95 -31.15 -7.34
C SER A 242 11.35 -32.40 -7.95
N ARG A 243 10.53 -32.24 -8.99
CA ARG A 243 9.99 -33.38 -9.75
C ARG A 243 11.05 -34.05 -10.62
N GLY A 244 12.29 -33.52 -10.66
CA GLY A 244 13.43 -34.03 -11.42
C GLY A 244 13.05 -34.40 -12.86
N ALA A 245 13.93 -34.24 -13.82
CA ALA A 245 13.73 -34.90 -15.10
C ALA A 245 13.60 -36.41 -14.80
N LYS A 246 12.36 -36.90 -14.68
CA LYS A 246 12.12 -38.33 -14.76
C LYS A 246 12.58 -38.71 -16.17
N PHE A 247 13.83 -39.16 -16.28
CA PHE A 247 14.24 -39.90 -17.43
C PHE A 247 13.27 -41.06 -17.50
N ASP A 248 12.37 -41.02 -18.48
CA ASP A 248 11.50 -42.12 -18.79
C ASP A 248 12.34 -43.27 -19.38
N THR A 249 12.90 -44.04 -18.46
CA THR A 249 13.59 -45.30 -18.81
C THR A 249 12.61 -46.48 -18.80
N GLY A 250 11.30 -46.16 -18.66
CA GLY A 250 10.26 -47.18 -18.65
C GLY A 250 9.93 -47.72 -20.03
N PHE A 251 10.02 -49.04 -20.17
CA PHE A 251 9.41 -49.78 -21.25
C PHE A 251 7.92 -49.37 -21.39
N ARG A 252 7.54 -48.74 -22.47
CA ARG A 252 6.12 -48.48 -22.77
C ARG A 252 5.50 -49.79 -23.27
N ALA A 253 4.71 -50.42 -22.40
CA ALA A 253 3.79 -51.45 -22.89
C ALA A 253 2.84 -50.84 -23.94
N PRO A 254 2.41 -51.62 -24.98
CA PRO A 254 1.43 -51.14 -25.94
C PRO A 254 0.19 -50.57 -25.21
N GLU A 255 -0.28 -49.39 -25.61
CA GLU A 255 -1.44 -48.77 -25.05
C GLU A 255 -2.65 -49.67 -25.16
N ASP A 256 -3.20 -50.09 -24.02
CA ASP A 256 -4.46 -50.84 -23.95
C ASP A 256 -5.59 -49.93 -24.46
N PRO A 257 -6.32 -50.32 -25.53
CA PRO A 257 -7.41 -49.52 -26.10
C PRO A 257 -8.56 -49.26 -25.11
N MET A 258 -8.61 -49.98 -23.98
CA MET A 258 -9.61 -49.80 -22.91
C MET A 258 -9.21 -48.91 -21.76
N LYS A 259 -8.03 -48.33 -21.75
CA LYS A 259 -7.73 -47.27 -20.77
C LYS A 259 -8.59 -46.06 -21.09
N VAL A 260 -9.62 -45.89 -20.26
CA VAL A 260 -10.36 -44.63 -20.15
C VAL A 260 -9.31 -43.50 -20.08
N LYS A 261 -9.30 -42.60 -21.06
CA LYS A 261 -8.55 -41.37 -20.98
C LYS A 261 -8.91 -40.75 -19.62
N GLU A 262 -7.94 -40.69 -18.71
CA GLU A 262 -8.11 -39.81 -17.54
C GLU A 262 -8.51 -38.45 -18.15
N GLU A 263 -9.78 -38.11 -18.00
CA GLU A 263 -10.24 -36.77 -18.29
C GLU A 263 -9.28 -35.86 -17.51
N THR A 264 -8.44 -35.14 -18.24
CA THR A 264 -7.68 -34.05 -17.66
C THR A 264 -8.71 -33.17 -16.99
N ALA A 265 -8.81 -33.30 -15.65
CA ALA A 265 -9.79 -32.59 -14.86
C ALA A 265 -9.75 -31.14 -15.33
N LYS A 266 -10.86 -30.67 -15.91
CA LYS A 266 -10.98 -29.31 -16.38
C LYS A 266 -10.54 -28.46 -15.22
N LYS A 267 -9.38 -27.74 -15.36
CA LYS A 267 -8.87 -26.85 -14.32
C LYS A 267 -10.04 -25.97 -13.90
N ALA A 268 -10.46 -26.07 -12.66
CA ALA A 268 -11.58 -25.29 -12.15
C ALA A 268 -11.16 -23.82 -12.30
N VAL A 269 -11.74 -23.15 -13.28
CA VAL A 269 -11.51 -21.71 -13.49
C VAL A 269 -12.45 -20.96 -12.57
N ALA A 270 -11.89 -20.17 -11.66
CA ALA A 270 -12.70 -19.33 -10.78
C ALA A 270 -13.49 -18.30 -11.59
N THR A 271 -14.75 -18.07 -11.19
CA THR A 271 -15.67 -17.22 -11.95
C THR A 271 -15.48 -15.72 -11.67
N ASP A 272 -14.80 -15.37 -10.57
CA ASP A 272 -14.66 -14.01 -10.04
C ASP A 272 -13.27 -13.39 -10.26
N ILE A 273 -12.43 -14.00 -11.11
CA ILE A 273 -11.05 -13.54 -11.35
C ILE A 273 -10.85 -12.89 -12.73
N LYS A 274 -11.85 -12.94 -13.61
CA LYS A 274 -11.75 -12.42 -14.98
C LYS A 274 -11.47 -10.92 -14.97
N GLY A 275 -10.36 -10.53 -15.62
CA GLY A 275 -9.92 -9.13 -15.65
C GLY A 275 -9.25 -8.65 -14.36
N HIS A 276 -9.10 -9.50 -13.36
CA HIS A 276 -8.37 -9.16 -12.14
C HIS A 276 -6.85 -9.10 -12.42
N TRP A 277 -6.14 -8.14 -11.83
CA TRP A 277 -4.70 -7.95 -12.06
C TRP A 277 -3.84 -9.20 -11.77
N ALA A 278 -4.28 -10.06 -10.85
CA ALA A 278 -3.61 -11.28 -10.46
C ALA A 278 -4.19 -12.53 -11.14
N GLU A 279 -5.04 -12.41 -12.15
CA GLU A 279 -5.74 -13.54 -12.80
C GLU A 279 -4.78 -14.68 -13.15
N ASN A 280 -3.69 -14.40 -13.84
CA ASN A 280 -2.71 -15.43 -14.23
C ASN A 280 -2.05 -16.10 -13.01
N PHE A 281 -1.68 -15.33 -11.98
CA PHE A 281 -1.10 -15.88 -10.76
C PHE A 281 -2.07 -16.78 -10.00
N ILE A 282 -3.34 -16.42 -10.00
CA ILE A 282 -4.41 -17.22 -9.37
C ILE A 282 -4.60 -18.54 -10.12
N VAL A 283 -4.72 -18.49 -11.45
CA VAL A 283 -4.86 -19.69 -12.30
C VAL A 283 -3.69 -20.64 -12.08
N ASP A 284 -2.48 -20.13 -12.03
CA ASP A 284 -1.28 -20.94 -11.81
C ASP A 284 -1.24 -21.53 -10.39
N ALA A 285 -1.53 -20.74 -9.35
CA ALA A 285 -1.56 -21.19 -7.96
C ALA A 285 -2.63 -22.27 -7.72
N VAL A 286 -3.84 -22.08 -8.27
CA VAL A 286 -4.91 -23.07 -8.26
C VAL A 286 -4.48 -24.33 -9.01
N GLY A 287 -3.86 -24.18 -10.18
CA GLY A 287 -3.37 -25.28 -11.00
C GLY A 287 -2.26 -26.11 -10.32
N LEU A 288 -1.49 -25.51 -9.41
CA LEU A 288 -0.49 -26.22 -8.58
C LEU A 288 -1.10 -26.94 -7.38
N GLY A 289 -2.36 -26.67 -7.06
CA GLY A 289 -3.08 -27.30 -5.96
C GLY A 289 -2.64 -26.82 -4.57
N ILE A 290 -2.17 -25.56 -4.44
CA ILE A 290 -1.75 -25.00 -3.14
C ILE A 290 -2.93 -24.98 -2.18
N ARG A 291 -2.80 -25.68 -1.05
CA ARG A 291 -3.85 -25.73 -0.02
C ARG A 291 -4.15 -24.33 0.50
N GLY A 292 -5.43 -24.00 0.64
CA GLY A 292 -5.88 -22.66 1.04
C GLY A 292 -6.02 -21.66 -0.11
N LEU A 293 -5.52 -21.98 -1.34
CA LEU A 293 -5.72 -21.17 -2.55
C LEU A 293 -6.62 -21.87 -3.58
N GLN A 294 -7.40 -22.89 -3.16
CA GLN A 294 -8.35 -23.56 -4.05
C GLN A 294 -9.55 -22.67 -4.37
N VAL A 295 -10.20 -22.98 -5.49
CA VAL A 295 -11.54 -22.44 -5.80
C VAL A 295 -12.54 -22.99 -4.79
N GLN A 296 -13.40 -22.13 -4.27
CA GLN A 296 -14.44 -22.50 -3.32
C GLN A 296 -15.54 -23.36 -4.00
N PRO A 297 -16.36 -24.10 -3.25
CA PRO A 297 -17.45 -24.93 -3.82
C PRO A 297 -18.45 -24.12 -4.66
N ASP A 298 -18.60 -22.82 -4.42
CA ASP A 298 -19.44 -21.90 -5.21
C ASP A 298 -18.79 -21.44 -6.53
N GLY A 299 -17.60 -21.94 -6.84
CA GLY A 299 -16.86 -21.58 -8.05
C GLY A 299 -16.09 -20.28 -7.96
N LYS A 300 -15.96 -19.67 -6.79
CA LYS A 300 -15.23 -18.42 -6.59
C LYS A 300 -13.85 -18.64 -5.98
N PHE A 301 -12.91 -17.75 -6.29
CA PHE A 301 -11.59 -17.68 -5.65
C PHE A 301 -11.57 -16.70 -4.47
N LEU A 302 -12.41 -15.67 -4.49
CA LEU A 302 -12.46 -14.57 -3.53
C LEU A 302 -11.12 -13.80 -3.45
N PRO A 303 -10.66 -13.17 -4.53
CA PRO A 303 -9.33 -12.57 -4.64
C PRO A 303 -9.04 -11.49 -3.59
N ALA A 304 -10.05 -10.71 -3.22
CA ALA A 304 -9.94 -9.63 -2.23
C ALA A 304 -10.10 -10.07 -0.77
N GLN A 305 -10.41 -11.36 -0.52
CA GLN A 305 -10.54 -11.85 0.84
C GLN A 305 -9.21 -11.76 1.59
N SER A 306 -9.18 -10.96 2.67
CA SER A 306 -8.01 -10.81 3.53
C SER A 306 -7.62 -12.14 4.19
N LEU A 307 -6.32 -12.35 4.31
CA LEU A 307 -5.77 -13.53 4.99
C LEU A 307 -5.38 -13.20 6.44
N THR A 308 -5.78 -14.07 7.33
CA THR A 308 -5.29 -14.07 8.72
C THR A 308 -3.89 -14.67 8.81
N ARG A 309 -3.18 -14.39 9.90
CA ARG A 309 -1.86 -14.97 10.16
C ARG A 309 -1.89 -16.50 10.22
N ALA A 310 -2.96 -17.09 10.77
CA ALA A 310 -3.12 -18.55 10.83
C ALA A 310 -3.34 -19.16 9.44
N GLU A 311 -4.18 -18.57 8.62
CA GLU A 311 -4.39 -18.99 7.22
C GLU A 311 -3.11 -18.84 6.39
N PHE A 312 -2.38 -17.73 6.58
CA PHE A 312 -1.13 -17.53 5.89
C PHE A 312 -0.05 -18.54 6.32
N ALA A 313 0.03 -18.88 7.62
CA ALA A 313 0.90 -19.96 8.10
C ALA A 313 0.59 -21.30 7.41
N PHE A 314 -0.69 -21.60 7.20
CA PHE A 314 -1.11 -22.80 6.48
C PHE A 314 -0.69 -22.80 5.01
N LEU A 315 -0.79 -21.66 4.32
CA LEU A 315 -0.28 -21.51 2.96
C LEU A 315 1.24 -21.70 2.89
N LEU A 316 1.98 -21.12 3.84
CA LEU A 316 3.44 -21.26 3.93
C LEU A 316 3.88 -22.68 4.23
N GLU A 317 3.14 -23.41 5.08
CA GLU A 317 3.40 -24.83 5.34
C GLU A 317 3.28 -25.64 4.06
N ASP A 318 2.20 -25.45 3.30
CA ASP A 318 2.00 -26.16 2.05
C ASP A 318 3.10 -25.85 1.02
N ALA A 319 3.46 -24.60 0.89
CA ALA A 319 4.60 -24.18 0.06
C ALA A 319 5.91 -24.87 0.51
N ARG A 320 6.16 -25.02 1.82
CA ARG A 320 7.33 -25.75 2.34
C ARG A 320 7.27 -27.24 2.04
N LEU A 321 6.10 -27.89 2.21
CA LEU A 321 5.90 -29.28 1.84
C LEU A 321 6.26 -29.52 0.39
N ILE A 322 5.83 -28.63 -0.49
CA ILE A 322 6.14 -28.67 -1.91
C ILE A 322 7.65 -28.50 -2.18
N VAL A 323 8.25 -27.48 -1.54
CA VAL A 323 9.66 -27.11 -1.78
C VAL A 323 10.64 -28.12 -1.22
N LEU A 324 10.38 -28.66 -0.03
CA LEU A 324 11.26 -29.58 0.69
C LEU A 324 10.95 -31.06 0.39
N ALA A 325 9.82 -31.35 -0.23
CA ALA A 325 9.30 -32.71 -0.43
C ALA A 325 9.19 -33.53 0.88
N ASP A 326 9.09 -32.84 2.02
CA ASP A 326 9.02 -33.45 3.35
C ASP A 326 7.58 -33.49 3.86
N LYS A 327 6.92 -34.62 3.63
CA LYS A 327 5.53 -34.82 4.03
C LYS A 327 5.33 -34.91 5.55
N THR A 328 6.38 -35.16 6.34
CA THR A 328 6.30 -35.28 7.80
C THR A 328 5.90 -33.96 8.48
N LEU A 329 6.18 -32.84 7.83
CA LEU A 329 5.81 -31.50 8.32
C LEU A 329 4.28 -31.33 8.48
N ALA A 330 3.48 -32.00 7.64
CA ALA A 330 2.02 -31.88 7.69
C ALA A 330 1.37 -32.42 8.98
N THR A 331 2.08 -33.26 9.73
CA THR A 331 1.55 -33.95 10.91
C THR A 331 2.41 -33.78 12.15
N LYS A 332 3.49 -33.02 12.08
CA LYS A 332 4.53 -32.92 13.11
C LYS A 332 4.02 -32.56 14.50
N TYR A 333 3.01 -31.70 14.59
CA TYR A 333 2.45 -31.21 15.85
C TYR A 333 1.03 -31.71 16.13
N ILE A 334 0.55 -32.70 15.37
CA ILE A 334 -0.75 -33.32 15.66
C ILE A 334 -0.67 -34.03 17.02
N GLY A 335 -1.59 -33.69 17.92
CA GLY A 335 -1.64 -34.25 19.30
C GLY A 335 -0.72 -33.51 20.29
N ALA A 336 0.04 -32.51 19.87
CA ALA A 336 0.81 -31.68 20.79
C ALA A 336 -0.12 -30.76 21.63
N PRO A 337 0.29 -30.37 22.85
CA PRO A 337 -0.48 -29.45 23.68
C PRO A 337 -0.56 -28.06 23.06
N ALA A 338 -1.61 -27.29 23.42
CA ALA A 338 -1.76 -25.90 22.99
C ALA A 338 -0.54 -25.09 23.40
N ARG A 339 -0.04 -24.28 22.47
CA ARG A 339 1.18 -23.49 22.61
C ARG A 339 0.92 -21.98 22.68
N PHE A 340 -0.19 -21.52 22.12
CA PHE A 340 -0.58 -20.13 22.03
C PHE A 340 -1.95 -19.91 22.65
N GLY A 341 -2.12 -18.80 23.37
CA GLY A 341 -3.38 -18.53 24.09
C GLY A 341 -4.58 -18.31 23.17
N ASP A 342 -4.36 -17.91 21.92
CA ASP A 342 -5.38 -17.59 20.92
C ASP A 342 -5.53 -18.67 19.82
N LEU A 343 -4.87 -19.83 19.95
CA LEU A 343 -4.93 -20.90 18.94
C LEU A 343 -5.05 -22.28 19.62
N ALA A 344 -6.23 -22.89 19.55
CA ALA A 344 -6.47 -24.21 20.09
C ALA A 344 -5.63 -25.30 19.38
N ALA A 345 -5.17 -26.33 20.12
CA ALA A 345 -4.45 -27.46 19.53
C ALA A 345 -5.27 -28.27 18.52
N SER A 346 -6.62 -28.22 18.60
CA SER A 346 -7.54 -28.82 17.64
C SER A 346 -7.79 -27.97 16.37
N SER A 347 -7.22 -26.75 16.31
CA SER A 347 -7.35 -25.91 15.13
C SER A 347 -6.70 -26.54 13.92
N PRO A 348 -7.29 -26.48 12.72
CA PRO A 348 -6.68 -26.97 11.49
C PRO A 348 -5.38 -26.23 11.13
N TYR A 349 -5.17 -25.04 11.69
CA TYR A 349 -3.97 -24.20 11.48
C TYR A 349 -2.85 -24.48 12.50
N PHE A 350 -3.13 -25.23 13.60
CA PHE A 350 -2.19 -25.39 14.71
C PHE A 350 -0.85 -25.97 14.28
N ASN A 351 -0.87 -27.07 13.50
CA ASN A 351 0.36 -27.68 13.00
C ASN A 351 1.19 -26.70 12.16
N ALA A 352 0.55 -25.99 11.26
CA ALA A 352 1.21 -25.02 10.38
C ALA A 352 1.84 -23.87 11.18
N VAL A 353 1.09 -23.30 12.12
CA VAL A 353 1.59 -22.23 13.00
C VAL A 353 2.82 -22.68 13.78
N CYS A 354 2.77 -23.85 14.43
CA CYS A 354 3.91 -24.40 15.17
C CYS A 354 5.12 -24.61 14.25
N ASN A 355 4.93 -25.16 13.04
CA ASN A 355 5.99 -25.32 12.05
C ASN A 355 6.64 -23.98 11.65
N MET A 356 5.84 -22.93 11.44
CA MET A 356 6.35 -21.63 11.03
C MET A 356 7.10 -20.93 12.17
N VAL A 357 6.62 -21.06 13.41
CA VAL A 357 7.27 -20.44 14.57
C VAL A 357 8.58 -21.13 14.92
N ASP A 358 8.62 -22.47 14.91
CA ASP A 358 9.87 -23.22 15.21
C ASP A 358 11.01 -22.96 14.22
N LYS A 359 10.67 -22.51 13.03
CA LYS A 359 11.67 -22.14 12.00
C LYS A 359 11.91 -20.64 11.90
N ASN A 360 11.36 -19.86 12.84
CA ASN A 360 11.44 -18.40 12.84
C ASN A 360 10.96 -17.75 11.52
N ILE A 361 10.05 -18.44 10.79
CA ILE A 361 9.44 -17.92 9.57
C ILE A 361 8.35 -16.91 9.93
N LEU A 362 7.55 -17.26 10.95
CA LEU A 362 6.63 -16.34 11.64
C LEU A 362 6.96 -16.33 13.12
N GLN A 363 6.63 -15.24 13.81
CA GLN A 363 6.89 -15.10 15.24
C GLN A 363 5.59 -15.02 16.02
N GLY A 364 5.57 -15.57 17.24
CA GLY A 364 4.51 -15.30 18.23
C GLY A 364 4.60 -13.87 18.76
N GLU A 365 3.55 -13.42 19.41
CA GLU A 365 3.49 -12.13 20.09
C GLU A 365 4.14 -12.23 21.50
N ALA A 366 4.56 -11.09 22.03
CA ALA A 366 5.19 -11.03 23.35
C ALA A 366 4.26 -11.44 24.51
N ASP A 367 2.94 -11.38 24.29
CA ASP A 367 1.92 -11.76 25.26
C ASP A 367 1.60 -13.28 25.30
N GLY A 368 2.35 -14.08 24.53
CA GLY A 368 2.14 -15.54 24.44
C GLY A 368 1.06 -15.96 23.45
N THR A 369 0.46 -15.04 22.71
CA THR A 369 -0.45 -15.33 21.59
C THR A 369 0.32 -15.47 20.28
N PHE A 370 -0.33 -16.01 19.25
CA PHE A 370 0.19 -16.01 17.88
C PHE A 370 -0.34 -14.82 17.07
N GLY A 371 -1.43 -14.22 17.51
CA GLY A 371 -2.21 -13.27 16.71
C GLY A 371 -2.95 -13.96 15.56
N ALA A 372 -3.52 -15.15 15.82
CA ALA A 372 -4.04 -16.05 14.79
C ALA A 372 -5.03 -15.38 13.83
N LEU A 373 -5.90 -14.53 14.33
CA LEU A 373 -6.93 -13.81 13.57
C LEU A 373 -6.47 -12.42 13.04
N LYS A 374 -5.27 -11.97 13.42
CA LYS A 374 -4.74 -10.70 12.90
C LYS A 374 -4.48 -10.81 11.40
N PRO A 375 -4.69 -9.75 10.61
CA PRO A 375 -4.33 -9.74 9.20
C PRO A 375 -2.81 -9.83 9.01
N VAL A 376 -2.38 -10.32 7.85
CA VAL A 376 -0.97 -10.36 7.46
C VAL A 376 -0.64 -9.16 6.58
N SER A 377 0.41 -8.40 6.94
CA SER A 377 0.91 -7.35 6.07
C SER A 377 1.74 -7.92 4.91
N GLY A 378 1.80 -7.18 3.79
CA GLY A 378 2.63 -7.57 2.65
C GLY A 378 4.12 -7.68 3.02
N ALA A 379 4.60 -6.80 3.90
CA ALA A 379 5.97 -6.83 4.39
C ALA A 379 6.28 -8.10 5.21
N ASP A 380 5.36 -8.53 6.08
CA ASP A 380 5.51 -9.79 6.85
C ASP A 380 5.45 -11.01 5.93
N ALA A 381 4.55 -11.00 4.94
CA ALA A 381 4.44 -12.07 3.97
C ALA A 381 5.72 -12.25 3.14
N LEU A 382 6.31 -11.16 2.66
CA LEU A 382 7.57 -11.17 1.92
C LEU A 382 8.74 -11.65 2.77
N LEU A 383 8.82 -11.17 4.02
CA LEU A 383 9.87 -11.60 4.94
C LEU A 383 9.79 -13.11 5.22
N ALA A 384 8.60 -13.65 5.42
CA ALA A 384 8.36 -15.07 5.60
C ALA A 384 8.78 -15.89 4.36
N ILE A 385 8.41 -15.42 3.17
CA ILE A 385 8.82 -16.06 1.90
C ILE A 385 10.34 -16.06 1.74
N ARG A 386 11.00 -14.94 2.04
CA ARG A 386 12.45 -14.86 2.00
C ARG A 386 13.10 -15.86 2.95
N THR A 387 12.63 -15.91 4.20
CA THR A 387 13.13 -16.87 5.19
C THR A 387 13.01 -18.32 4.70
N ILE A 388 11.89 -18.68 4.07
CA ILE A 388 11.73 -20.02 3.45
C ILE A 388 12.75 -20.26 2.35
N LYS A 389 13.00 -19.26 1.49
CA LYS A 389 14.02 -19.38 0.42
C LYS A 389 15.44 -19.56 0.96
N GLU A 390 15.75 -18.93 2.08
CA GLU A 390 17.07 -19.03 2.75
C GLU A 390 17.25 -20.40 3.45
N LEU A 391 16.20 -20.95 4.06
CA LEU A 391 16.23 -22.29 4.68
C LEU A 391 16.45 -23.44 3.67
N ARG A 392 16.33 -23.16 2.39
CA ARG A 392 16.57 -24.14 1.31
C ARG A 392 18.03 -24.24 0.90
N LYS A 393 18.82 -23.20 1.15
CA LYS A 393 20.26 -23.17 0.82
C LYS A 393 21.05 -24.05 1.77
#